data_27ad263470a0004d670c5a975bc26bc1
#
_entry.id   27ad263470a0004d670c5a975bc26bc1
#
_cell.length_a   1.000
_cell.length_b   1.000
_cell.length_c   1.000
_cell.angle_alpha   90.00
_cell.angle_beta   90.00
_cell.angle_gamma   90.00
#
_symmetry.space_group_name_H-M   'P 1'
#
loop_
_entity.id
_entity.type
_entity.pdbx_description
1 polymer ?
#
loop_
_entity_poly.entity_id
_entity_poly.type
_entity_poly.pdbx_seq_one_letter_code
_entity_poly.pdbx_strand_id
1 'polypeptide(L)'
;GERAVLEDGTRLVVTDLTVPPFSWMKYIVISRIDMEESGAEILAHEQAHIRACHSLDMWFAGCCAVLHWFNPAVWLLKQELQNVHEYEADESVIAHGVDAKHYQLLLIKKAVGAQRFTSMANSFDHSKLKKRITMMLKQKSNPWARLKFLYVLPLAAVAVAAFARP
;
A
#
# COMPACT_ATOMS: atom_id res chain seq x y z
N GLY A 1 19.44 -14.81 9.80
CA GLY A 1 18.54 -14.64 8.66
C GLY A 1 19.28 -14.90 7.35
N GLU A 2 18.63 -15.56 6.42
CA GLU A 2 19.16 -15.82 5.08
C GLU A 2 18.99 -14.58 4.20
N ARG A 3 19.94 -14.35 3.31
CA ARG A 3 19.89 -13.23 2.36
C ARG A 3 20.05 -13.77 0.94
N ALA A 4 19.18 -13.31 0.06
CA ALA A 4 19.21 -13.62 -1.37
C ALA A 4 19.06 -12.34 -2.19
N VAL A 5 19.51 -12.37 -3.44
CA VAL A 5 19.26 -11.30 -4.40
C VAL A 5 18.38 -11.89 -5.50
N LEU A 6 17.25 -11.27 -5.72
CA LEU A 6 16.31 -11.65 -6.77
C LEU A 6 16.80 -11.17 -8.15
N GLU A 7 16.23 -11.71 -9.21
CA GLU A 7 16.63 -11.38 -10.61
C GLU A 7 16.51 -9.90 -10.95
N ASP A 8 15.57 -9.18 -10.33
CA ASP A 8 15.35 -7.74 -10.48
C ASP A 8 16.28 -6.87 -9.62
N GLY A 9 17.25 -7.47 -8.93
CA GLY A 9 18.19 -6.79 -8.04
C GLY A 9 17.63 -6.47 -6.65
N THR A 10 16.41 -6.91 -6.35
CA THR A 10 15.79 -6.79 -5.01
C THR A 10 16.52 -7.71 -4.02
N ARG A 11 16.77 -7.20 -2.84
CA ARG A 11 17.42 -7.94 -1.76
C ARG A 11 16.39 -8.53 -0.82
N LEU A 12 16.27 -9.84 -0.82
CA LEU A 12 15.40 -10.59 0.06
C LEU A 12 16.12 -10.95 1.36
N VAL A 13 15.49 -10.68 2.49
CA VAL A 13 15.94 -11.05 3.83
C VAL A 13 14.87 -11.94 4.48
N VAL A 14 15.19 -13.22 4.67
CA VAL A 14 14.33 -14.15 5.41
C VAL A 14 14.78 -14.18 6.86
N THR A 15 13.86 -13.89 7.78
CA THR A 15 14.14 -13.84 9.22
C THR A 15 13.35 -14.89 9.98
N ASP A 16 13.91 -15.39 11.09
CA ASP A 16 13.22 -16.30 12.00
C ASP A 16 12.32 -15.57 13.02
N LEU A 17 12.37 -14.23 13.00
CA LEU A 17 11.47 -13.39 13.79
C LEU A 17 10.08 -13.36 13.17
N THR A 18 9.04 -13.42 14.00
CA THR A 18 7.65 -13.26 13.57
C THR A 18 7.34 -11.76 13.36
N VAL A 19 7.71 -11.26 12.19
CA VAL A 19 7.45 -9.87 11.78
C VAL A 19 6.54 -9.88 10.55
N PRO A 20 5.63 -8.90 10.41
CA PRO A 20 4.89 -8.73 9.17
C PRO A 20 5.87 -8.54 8.00
N PRO A 21 5.59 -9.10 6.81
CA PRO A 21 6.38 -8.81 5.63
C PRO A 21 6.29 -7.32 5.30
N PHE A 22 7.40 -6.77 4.83
CA PHE A 22 7.45 -5.38 4.36
C PHE A 22 8.57 -5.19 3.35
N SER A 23 8.41 -4.17 2.51
CA SER A 23 9.42 -3.73 1.57
C SER A 23 9.85 -2.29 1.83
N TRP A 24 11.14 -2.02 1.63
CA TRP A 24 11.71 -0.69 1.71
C TRP A 24 12.80 -0.50 0.66
N MET A 25 12.60 0.48 -0.23
CA MET A 25 13.51 0.74 -1.36
C MET A 25 13.73 -0.53 -2.22
N LYS A 26 14.85 -1.22 -2.03
CA LYS A 26 15.23 -2.47 -2.74
C LYS A 26 15.31 -3.68 -1.80
N TYR A 27 14.77 -3.58 -0.60
CA TYR A 27 14.80 -4.66 0.37
C TYR A 27 13.39 -5.20 0.61
N ILE A 28 13.26 -6.51 0.70
CA ILE A 28 12.07 -7.20 1.18
C ILE A 28 12.49 -7.98 2.43
N VAL A 29 11.75 -7.82 3.51
CA VAL A 29 11.90 -8.60 4.74
C VAL A 29 10.67 -9.45 4.91
N ILE A 30 10.87 -10.76 5.10
CA ILE A 30 9.78 -11.73 5.27
C ILE A 30 10.16 -12.72 6.37
N SER A 31 9.19 -13.16 7.17
CA SER A 31 9.40 -14.23 8.12
C SER A 31 9.56 -15.58 7.41
N ARG A 32 10.31 -16.53 8.02
CA ARG A 32 10.44 -17.88 7.47
C ARG A 32 9.10 -18.59 7.34
N ILE A 33 8.22 -18.41 8.31
CA ILE A 33 6.87 -18.97 8.31
C ILE A 33 6.06 -18.44 7.10
N ASP A 34 6.08 -17.14 6.88
CA ASP A 34 5.38 -16.51 5.76
C ASP A 34 5.96 -16.95 4.41
N MET A 35 7.28 -17.13 4.35
CA MET A 35 7.95 -17.60 3.15
C MET A 35 7.53 -19.03 2.77
N GLU A 36 7.40 -19.92 3.77
CA GLU A 36 6.98 -21.31 3.58
C GLU A 36 5.47 -21.44 3.26
N GLU A 37 4.63 -20.63 3.90
CA GLU A 37 3.16 -20.71 3.72
C GLU A 37 2.66 -20.07 2.44
N SER A 38 3.20 -18.92 2.06
CA SER A 38 2.64 -18.06 0.98
C SER A 38 3.70 -17.12 0.41
N GLY A 39 4.94 -17.60 0.28
CA GLY A 39 6.07 -16.78 -0.13
C GLY A 39 5.90 -16.14 -1.50
N ALA A 40 5.34 -16.87 -2.47
CA ALA A 40 5.20 -16.38 -3.83
C ALA A 40 4.26 -15.17 -3.92
N GLU A 41 3.08 -15.24 -3.28
CA GLU A 41 2.08 -14.18 -3.29
C GLU A 41 2.58 -12.95 -2.52
N ILE A 42 3.24 -13.18 -1.38
CA ILE A 42 3.80 -12.09 -0.57
C ILE A 42 4.92 -11.41 -1.31
N LEU A 43 5.84 -12.16 -1.91
CA LEU A 43 6.94 -11.58 -2.69
C LEU A 43 6.42 -10.78 -3.88
N ALA A 44 5.39 -11.29 -4.59
CA ALA A 44 4.76 -10.55 -5.69
C ALA A 44 4.18 -9.22 -5.23
N HIS A 45 3.53 -9.19 -4.06
CA HIS A 45 2.98 -7.98 -3.45
C HIS A 45 4.09 -6.98 -3.07
N GLU A 46 5.11 -7.44 -2.35
CA GLU A 46 6.23 -6.57 -1.93
C GLU A 46 7.06 -6.06 -3.11
N GLN A 47 7.25 -6.88 -4.15
CA GLN A 47 7.89 -6.44 -5.39
C GLN A 47 7.06 -5.38 -6.12
N ALA A 48 5.73 -5.43 -6.07
CA ALA A 48 4.89 -4.39 -6.64
C ALA A 48 5.14 -3.04 -5.97
N HIS A 49 5.26 -3.00 -4.63
CA HIS A 49 5.63 -1.79 -3.90
C HIS A 49 6.99 -1.23 -4.33
N ILE A 50 7.99 -2.10 -4.56
CA ILE A 50 9.32 -1.68 -4.99
C ILE A 50 9.27 -1.14 -6.42
N ARG A 51 8.60 -1.82 -7.35
CA ARG A 51 8.49 -1.41 -8.76
C ARG A 51 7.78 -0.07 -8.93
N ALA A 52 6.73 0.16 -8.13
CA ALA A 52 5.97 1.42 -8.13
C ALA A 52 6.64 2.53 -7.29
N CYS A 53 7.80 2.25 -6.67
CA CYS A 53 8.53 3.22 -5.84
C CYS A 53 7.73 3.79 -4.66
N HIS A 54 6.79 3.04 -4.10
CA HIS A 54 5.89 3.47 -3.01
C HIS A 54 6.66 3.98 -1.78
N SER A 55 7.88 3.46 -1.53
CA SER A 55 8.73 3.95 -0.44
C SER A 55 9.12 5.41 -0.59
N LEU A 56 9.34 5.90 -1.83
CA LEU A 56 9.66 7.31 -2.10
C LEU A 56 8.44 8.19 -1.89
N ASP A 57 7.27 7.77 -2.35
CA ASP A 57 6.01 8.50 -2.15
C ASP A 57 5.70 8.65 -0.66
N MET A 58 5.88 7.56 0.11
CA MET A 58 5.65 7.59 1.55
C MET A 58 6.66 8.44 2.29
N TRP A 59 7.92 8.47 1.84
CA TRP A 59 8.94 9.35 2.37
C TRP A 59 8.58 10.82 2.12
N PHE A 60 8.19 11.16 0.89
CA PHE A 60 7.78 12.52 0.53
C PHE A 60 6.52 12.96 1.29
N ALA A 61 5.50 12.11 1.35
CA ALA A 61 4.30 12.36 2.15
C ALA A 61 4.61 12.54 3.64
N GLY A 62 5.61 11.81 4.15
CA GLY A 62 6.13 11.97 5.51
C GLY A 62 6.75 13.35 5.74
N CYS A 63 7.59 13.81 4.82
CA CYS A 63 8.18 15.16 4.88
C CYS A 63 7.09 16.25 4.86
N CYS A 64 6.10 16.11 3.97
CA CYS A 64 4.95 17.04 3.94
C CYS A 64 4.18 17.05 5.26
N ALA A 65 3.97 15.86 5.87
CA ALA A 65 3.27 15.75 7.15
C ALA A 65 4.05 16.40 8.30
N VAL A 66 5.38 16.33 8.29
CA VAL A 66 6.22 17.01 9.27
C VAL A 66 6.14 18.53 9.10
N LEU A 67 6.23 19.03 7.86
CA LEU A 67 6.16 20.48 7.59
C LEU A 67 4.77 21.05 7.90
N HIS A 68 3.73 20.28 7.68
CA HIS A 68 2.33 20.67 7.90
C HIS A 68 1.68 19.87 9.04
N TRP A 69 2.44 19.54 10.09
CA TRP A 69 2.02 18.67 11.19
C TRP A 69 0.70 19.10 11.86
N PHE A 70 0.41 20.40 11.87
CA PHE A 70 -0.80 21.01 12.43
C PHE A 70 -2.04 20.88 11.52
N ASN A 71 -1.88 20.47 10.25
CA ASN A 71 -2.97 20.34 9.31
C ASN A 71 -3.47 18.87 9.22
N PRO A 72 -4.67 18.57 9.73
CA PRO A 72 -5.18 17.19 9.71
C PRO A 72 -5.39 16.64 8.29
N ALA A 73 -5.60 17.49 7.28
CA ALA A 73 -5.79 17.06 5.91
C ALA A 73 -4.54 16.36 5.35
N VAL A 74 -3.34 16.74 5.76
CA VAL A 74 -2.09 16.10 5.30
C VAL A 74 -1.98 14.67 5.86
N TRP A 75 -2.41 14.45 7.07
CA TRP A 75 -2.44 13.13 7.69
C TRP A 75 -3.46 12.20 7.02
N LEU A 76 -4.65 12.74 6.68
CA LEU A 76 -5.66 12.02 5.92
C LEU A 76 -5.15 11.69 4.51
N LEU A 77 -4.51 12.64 3.83
CA LEU A 77 -3.90 12.43 2.52
C LEU A 77 -2.86 11.31 2.56
N LYS A 78 -1.96 11.34 3.55
CA LYS A 78 -0.95 10.28 3.74
C LYS A 78 -1.60 8.92 3.95
N GLN A 79 -2.69 8.84 4.72
CA GLN A 79 -3.41 7.59 4.96
C GLN A 79 -4.09 7.08 3.68
N GLU A 80 -4.73 7.95 2.91
CA GLU A 80 -5.36 7.54 1.64
C GLU A 80 -4.31 7.17 0.58
N LEU A 81 -3.15 7.81 0.57
CA LEU A 81 -2.02 7.42 -0.28
C LEU A 81 -1.57 5.98 0.04
N GLN A 82 -1.43 5.63 1.32
CA GLN A 82 -1.14 4.25 1.72
C GLN A 82 -2.20 3.27 1.22
N ASN A 83 -3.50 3.62 1.35
CA ASN A 83 -4.57 2.77 0.86
C ASN A 83 -4.49 2.54 -0.65
N VAL A 84 -4.15 3.58 -1.43
CA VAL A 84 -3.98 3.48 -2.88
C VAL A 84 -2.81 2.57 -3.24
N HIS A 85 -1.68 2.69 -2.55
CA HIS A 85 -0.52 1.82 -2.74
C HIS A 85 -0.86 0.34 -2.50
N GLU A 86 -1.66 0.05 -1.45
CA GLU A 86 -2.12 -1.32 -1.20
C GLU A 86 -3.01 -1.84 -2.34
N TYR A 87 -3.92 -1.01 -2.87
CA TYR A 87 -4.78 -1.42 -3.98
C TYR A 87 -3.98 -1.69 -5.26
N GLU A 88 -2.97 -0.88 -5.55
CA GLU A 88 -2.09 -1.04 -6.71
C GLU A 88 -1.23 -2.31 -6.59
N ALA A 89 -0.69 -2.58 -5.41
CA ALA A 89 0.05 -3.80 -5.15
C ALA A 89 -0.84 -5.05 -5.28
N ASP A 90 -2.05 -5.03 -4.70
CA ASP A 90 -3.03 -6.11 -4.82
C ASP A 90 -3.44 -6.36 -6.28
N GLU A 91 -3.70 -5.30 -7.04
CA GLU A 91 -4.02 -5.40 -8.47
C GLU A 91 -2.85 -6.02 -9.26
N SER A 92 -1.62 -5.65 -8.92
CA SER A 92 -0.42 -6.21 -9.54
C SER A 92 -0.31 -7.71 -9.31
N VAL A 93 -0.57 -8.20 -8.09
CA VAL A 93 -0.56 -9.65 -7.76
C VAL A 93 -1.56 -10.41 -8.62
N ILE A 94 -2.80 -9.91 -8.71
CA ILE A 94 -3.86 -10.54 -9.51
C ILE A 94 -3.52 -10.49 -11.00
N ALA A 95 -2.98 -9.38 -11.50
CA ALA A 95 -2.58 -9.23 -12.90
C ALA A 95 -1.45 -10.19 -13.32
N HIS A 96 -0.62 -10.64 -12.38
CA HIS A 96 0.41 -11.66 -12.60
C HIS A 96 -0.13 -13.11 -12.53
N GLY A 97 -1.45 -13.30 -12.47
CA GLY A 97 -2.10 -14.60 -12.60
C GLY A 97 -2.40 -15.33 -11.29
N VAL A 98 -2.21 -14.67 -10.15
CA VAL A 98 -2.64 -15.23 -8.86
C VAL A 98 -4.17 -15.21 -8.78
N ASP A 99 -4.77 -16.33 -8.37
CA ASP A 99 -6.23 -16.40 -8.19
C ASP A 99 -6.70 -15.41 -7.12
N ALA A 100 -7.61 -14.52 -7.53
CA ALA A 100 -8.09 -13.43 -6.67
C ALA A 100 -8.76 -13.95 -5.38
N LYS A 101 -9.51 -15.08 -5.46
CA LYS A 101 -10.17 -15.66 -4.28
C LYS A 101 -9.14 -16.23 -3.30
N HIS A 102 -8.16 -16.96 -3.84
CA HIS A 102 -7.07 -17.51 -3.02
C HIS A 102 -6.31 -16.39 -2.31
N TYR A 103 -5.96 -15.34 -3.03
CA TYR A 103 -5.25 -14.19 -2.48
C TYR A 103 -6.07 -13.43 -1.42
N GLN A 104 -7.37 -13.23 -1.63
CA GLN A 104 -8.26 -12.63 -0.64
C GLN A 104 -8.32 -13.47 0.65
N LEU A 105 -8.42 -14.80 0.54
CA LEU A 105 -8.39 -15.70 1.70
C LEU A 105 -7.06 -15.61 2.46
N LEU A 106 -5.94 -15.50 1.74
CA LEU A 106 -4.63 -15.30 2.34
C LEU A 106 -4.58 -14.01 3.17
N LEU A 107 -5.08 -12.90 2.63
CA LEU A 107 -5.13 -11.62 3.35
C LEU A 107 -6.00 -11.71 4.60
N ILE A 108 -7.15 -12.39 4.52
CA ILE A 108 -8.04 -12.62 5.68
C ILE A 108 -7.32 -13.48 6.73
N LYS A 109 -6.69 -14.60 6.32
CA LYS A 109 -5.94 -15.48 7.21
C LYS A 109 -4.85 -14.72 7.98
N LYS A 110 -4.09 -13.88 7.27
CA LYS A 110 -3.04 -13.05 7.87
C LYS A 110 -3.59 -12.02 8.85
N ALA A 111 -4.67 -11.34 8.50
CA ALA A 111 -5.32 -10.37 9.39
C ALA A 111 -5.84 -11.03 10.67
N VAL A 112 -6.45 -12.21 10.58
CA VAL A 112 -6.92 -12.99 11.74
C VAL A 112 -5.74 -13.51 12.58
N GLY A 113 -4.65 -13.96 11.94
CA GLY A 113 -3.44 -14.41 12.62
C GLY A 113 -2.75 -13.31 13.41
N ALA A 114 -2.68 -12.10 12.85
CA ALA A 114 -2.11 -10.93 13.51
C ALA A 114 -2.92 -10.45 14.73
N GLN A 115 -4.23 -10.70 14.76
CA GLN A 115 -5.12 -10.31 15.87
C GLN A 115 -4.82 -10.97 17.21
N ARG A 116 -4.14 -12.10 17.23
CA ARG A 116 -3.80 -12.79 18.49
C ARG A 116 -2.87 -11.98 19.39
N PHE A 117 -2.27 -10.92 18.90
CA PHE A 117 -1.25 -10.14 19.61
C PHE A 117 -1.62 -8.69 19.94
N THR A 118 -2.72 -8.11 19.41
CA THR A 118 -3.05 -6.69 19.66
C THR A 118 -4.56 -6.44 19.69
N SER A 119 -5.10 -6.22 20.89
CA SER A 119 -6.56 -6.10 21.14
C SER A 119 -7.19 -4.74 20.74
N MET A 120 -6.45 -3.63 20.64
CA MET A 120 -7.04 -2.29 20.45
C MET A 120 -6.83 -1.67 19.05
N ALA A 121 -5.92 -2.17 18.23
CA ALA A 121 -5.68 -1.69 16.86
C ALA A 121 -6.66 -2.27 15.82
N ASN A 122 -7.52 -3.21 16.22
CA ASN A 122 -8.26 -4.11 15.35
C ASN A 122 -9.35 -3.45 14.50
N SER A 123 -9.98 -2.37 14.95
CA SER A 123 -11.12 -1.77 14.23
C SER A 123 -10.68 -1.07 12.93
N PHE A 124 -9.52 -0.44 12.93
CA PHE A 124 -8.97 0.25 11.74
C PHE A 124 -8.45 -0.73 10.70
N ASP A 125 -7.89 -1.84 11.13
CA ASP A 125 -7.29 -2.85 10.24
C ASP A 125 -8.36 -3.62 9.47
N HIS A 126 -9.51 -3.92 10.11
CA HIS A 126 -10.67 -4.52 9.43
C HIS A 126 -11.25 -3.62 8.32
N SER A 127 -11.29 -2.30 8.56
CA SER A 127 -11.78 -1.35 7.56
C SER A 127 -10.87 -1.30 6.34
N LYS A 128 -9.54 -1.31 6.54
CA LYS A 128 -8.55 -1.34 5.46
C LYS A 128 -8.64 -2.63 4.66
N LEU A 129 -8.67 -3.79 5.33
CA LEU A 129 -8.83 -5.09 4.68
C LEU A 129 -10.11 -5.17 3.85
N LYS A 130 -11.25 -4.72 4.39
CA LYS A 130 -12.52 -4.67 3.66
C LYS A 130 -12.41 -3.80 2.41
N LYS A 131 -11.77 -2.63 2.51
CA LYS A 131 -11.52 -1.75 1.35
C LYS A 131 -10.68 -2.46 0.28
N ARG A 132 -9.58 -3.13 0.65
CA ARG A 132 -8.71 -3.90 -0.27
C ARG A 132 -9.52 -4.96 -1.01
N ILE A 133 -10.24 -5.82 -0.29
CA ILE A 133 -11.08 -6.88 -0.90
C ILE A 133 -12.12 -6.28 -1.84
N THR A 134 -12.79 -5.20 -1.44
CA THR A 134 -13.79 -4.53 -2.28
C THR A 134 -13.16 -3.95 -3.55
N MET A 135 -11.95 -3.39 -3.46
CA MET A 135 -11.27 -2.83 -4.63
C MET A 135 -10.81 -3.89 -5.62
N MET A 136 -10.37 -5.06 -5.16
CA MET A 136 -10.04 -6.21 -6.04
C MET A 136 -11.25 -6.70 -6.85
N LEU A 137 -12.47 -6.55 -6.31
CA LEU A 137 -13.72 -6.96 -6.98
C LEU A 137 -14.26 -5.90 -7.94
N LYS A 138 -13.75 -4.66 -7.88
CA LYS A 138 -14.20 -3.58 -8.77
C LYS A 138 -13.58 -3.72 -10.15
N GLN A 139 -14.40 -3.50 -11.16
CA GLN A 139 -13.92 -3.32 -12.53
C GLN A 139 -13.07 -2.04 -12.63
N LYS A 140 -12.04 -2.07 -13.49
CA LYS A 140 -11.20 -0.89 -13.75
C LYS A 140 -12.05 0.28 -14.19
N SER A 141 -11.82 1.43 -13.59
CA SER A 141 -12.48 2.68 -13.99
C SER A 141 -12.05 3.07 -15.41
N ASN A 142 -12.96 3.64 -16.16
CA ASN A 142 -12.64 4.20 -17.48
C ASN A 142 -11.53 5.25 -17.32
N PRO A 143 -10.44 5.18 -18.15
CA PRO A 143 -9.33 6.14 -18.10
C PRO A 143 -9.79 7.60 -18.26
N TRP A 144 -10.88 7.87 -18.96
CA TRP A 144 -11.51 9.19 -19.07
C TRP A 144 -12.00 9.74 -17.73
N ALA A 145 -12.26 8.88 -16.73
CA ALA A 145 -12.62 9.34 -15.40
C ALA A 145 -11.49 10.18 -14.73
N ARG A 146 -10.25 10.06 -15.21
CA ARG A 146 -9.13 10.89 -14.75
C ARG A 146 -9.26 12.35 -15.17
N LEU A 147 -9.98 12.65 -16.27
CA LEU A 147 -10.19 14.03 -16.73
C LEU A 147 -10.98 14.89 -15.73
N LYS A 148 -11.74 14.27 -14.82
CA LYS A 148 -12.41 15.02 -13.75
C LYS A 148 -11.43 15.79 -12.85
N PHE A 149 -10.18 15.35 -12.74
CA PHE A 149 -9.16 16.07 -11.99
C PHE A 149 -8.69 17.36 -12.65
N LEU A 150 -8.91 17.53 -13.97
CA LEU A 150 -8.65 18.79 -14.66
C LEU A 150 -9.51 19.95 -14.15
N TYR A 151 -10.68 19.67 -13.57
CA TYR A 151 -11.50 20.71 -12.94
C TYR A 151 -10.89 21.26 -11.65
N VAL A 152 -10.00 20.52 -11.01
CA VAL A 152 -9.32 20.96 -9.76
C VAL A 152 -8.39 22.16 -10.05
N LEU A 153 -7.71 22.16 -11.21
CA LEU A 153 -6.76 23.23 -11.58
C LEU A 153 -7.43 24.60 -11.71
N PRO A 154 -8.53 24.78 -12.49
CA PRO A 154 -9.21 26.07 -12.57
C PRO A 154 -9.86 26.48 -11.25
N LEU A 155 -10.38 25.53 -10.46
CA LEU A 155 -10.92 25.82 -9.13
C LEU A 155 -9.83 26.33 -8.17
N ALA A 156 -8.66 25.69 -8.17
CA ALA A 156 -7.51 26.14 -7.39
C ALA A 156 -7.03 27.53 -7.85
N ALA A 157 -6.96 27.77 -9.16
CA ALA A 157 -6.58 29.07 -9.72
C ALA A 157 -7.57 30.18 -9.31
N VAL A 158 -8.86 29.93 -9.36
CA VAL A 158 -9.90 30.87 -8.91
C VAL A 158 -9.77 31.14 -7.41
N ALA A 159 -9.58 30.09 -6.60
CA ALA A 159 -9.38 30.25 -5.16
C ALA A 159 -8.15 31.11 -4.85
N VAL A 160 -7.01 30.81 -5.48
CA VAL A 160 -5.77 31.61 -5.32
C VAL A 160 -6.01 33.08 -5.76
N ALA A 161 -6.66 33.30 -6.91
CA ALA A 161 -6.96 34.65 -7.39
C ALA A 161 -7.91 35.42 -6.47
N ALA A 162 -8.86 34.75 -5.82
CA ALA A 162 -9.79 35.35 -4.88
C ALA A 162 -9.13 35.74 -3.54
N PHE A 163 -8.19 34.94 -3.05
CA PHE A 163 -7.51 35.15 -1.77
C PHE A 163 -6.17 35.89 -1.89
N ALA A 164 -5.57 35.96 -3.08
CA ALA A 164 -4.31 36.69 -3.33
C ALA A 164 -4.50 38.17 -3.68
N ARG A 165 -5.72 38.67 -3.66
CA ARG A 165 -5.95 40.13 -3.83
C ARG A 165 -5.63 40.83 -2.50
N PRO A 166 -4.71 41.85 -2.52
CA PRO A 166 -4.39 42.63 -1.34
C PRO A 166 -5.60 43.50 -0.91
#